data_d7ff39cd7a7a258c8a1f140c9b12fb7c
#
_entry.id   d7ff39cd7a7a258c8a1f140c9b12fb7c
#
_cell.length_a   1.000
_cell.length_b   1.000
_cell.length_c   1.000
_cell.angle_alpha   90.00
_cell.angle_beta   90.00
_cell.angle_gamma   90.00
#
_symmetry.space_group_name_H-M   'P 1'
#
loop_
_entity.id
_entity.type
_entity.pdbx_description
1 polymer ?
#
loop_
_entity_poly.entity_id
_entity_poly.type
_entity_poly.pdbx_seq_one_letter_code
_entity_poly.pdbx_strand_id
1 'polypeptide(L)'
;MSTLFPLIRHFSNPVSKLLVKFPVTPNQISTASLVFGLAGSFYLSRDSFEDRIFGCLFFIAAYIFDNCDGEVARLKNLSTNFGRKLDSFVDWIVHTIFFAALGYGIAQETQANIWLWLGLLAGFGGTINYSLGILLDDPKASQELSDASQPETLKDYIVFVFREL
;
A
#
# COMPACT_ATOMS: atom_id res chain seq x y z
N MET A 1 -18.24 1.86 8.91
CA MET A 1 -16.88 1.28 9.07
C MET A 1 -16.83 0.00 8.25
N SER A 2 -16.06 -0.01 7.18
CA SER A 2 -16.04 -1.09 6.21
C SER A 2 -15.54 -2.40 6.82
N THR A 3 -16.37 -3.42 6.73
CA THR A 3 -16.11 -4.80 7.17
C THR A 3 -15.36 -5.61 6.09
N LEU A 4 -14.74 -4.94 5.11
CA LEU A 4 -14.20 -5.60 3.91
C LEU A 4 -12.95 -6.45 4.14
N PHE A 5 -12.18 -6.22 5.23
CA PHE A 5 -10.97 -6.98 5.52
C PHE A 5 -10.89 -7.47 6.98
N PRO A 6 -11.79 -8.37 7.42
CA PRO A 6 -11.76 -8.83 8.80
C PRO A 6 -10.52 -9.67 9.14
N LEU A 7 -9.91 -10.35 8.16
CA LEU A 7 -8.78 -11.26 8.40
C LEU A 7 -7.51 -10.52 8.82
N ILE A 8 -7.13 -9.47 8.10
CA ILE A 8 -5.90 -8.74 8.42
C ILE A 8 -5.94 -8.08 9.80
N ARG A 9 -7.12 -7.62 10.23
CA ARG A 9 -7.32 -7.02 11.56
C ARG A 9 -7.11 -8.02 12.70
N HIS A 10 -7.32 -9.31 12.46
CA HIS A 10 -7.00 -10.34 13.44
C HIS A 10 -5.50 -10.43 13.71
N PHE A 11 -4.67 -10.14 12.71
CA PHE A 11 -3.21 -10.13 12.84
C PHE A 11 -2.68 -8.75 13.25
N SER A 12 -3.19 -7.66 12.69
CA SER A 12 -2.71 -6.31 13.01
C SER A 12 -3.14 -5.84 14.40
N ASN A 13 -4.34 -6.14 14.86
CA ASN A 13 -4.83 -5.71 16.18
C ASN A 13 -3.94 -6.14 17.38
N PRO A 14 -3.49 -7.40 17.50
CA PRO A 14 -2.59 -7.76 18.60
C PRO A 14 -1.23 -7.08 18.46
N VAL A 15 -0.70 -6.92 17.24
CA VAL A 15 0.56 -6.22 16.97
C VAL A 15 0.45 -4.73 17.31
N SER A 16 -0.62 -4.06 16.89
CA SER A 16 -0.88 -2.66 17.22
C SER A 16 -0.99 -2.42 18.72
N LYS A 17 -1.73 -3.29 19.44
CA LYS A 17 -1.85 -3.22 20.91
C LYS A 17 -0.51 -3.42 21.62
N LEU A 18 0.38 -4.23 21.04
CA LEU A 18 1.74 -4.38 21.53
C LEU A 18 2.56 -3.12 21.26
N LEU A 19 2.53 -2.61 20.02
CA LEU A 19 3.29 -1.43 19.60
C LEU A 19 2.90 -0.17 20.37
N VAL A 20 1.62 -0.03 20.76
CA VAL A 20 1.17 1.12 21.59
C VAL A 20 1.89 1.19 22.93
N LYS A 21 2.35 0.07 23.49
CA LYS A 21 3.08 0.02 24.77
C LYS A 21 4.52 0.53 24.64
N PHE A 22 5.06 0.61 23.44
CA PHE A 22 6.42 1.10 23.16
C PHE A 22 6.40 2.57 22.71
N PRO A 23 7.51 3.29 22.90
CA PRO A 23 7.64 4.70 22.46
C PRO A 23 7.87 4.83 20.95
N VAL A 24 7.20 3.98 20.15
CA VAL A 24 7.24 4.05 18.68
C VAL A 24 6.18 4.99 18.15
N THR A 25 6.53 5.74 17.12
CA THR A 25 5.62 6.64 16.40
C THR A 25 4.99 5.94 15.19
N PRO A 26 3.80 6.36 14.73
CA PRO A 26 3.20 5.83 13.51
C PRO A 26 4.13 5.91 12.29
N ASN A 27 4.82 7.04 12.10
CA ASN A 27 5.74 7.23 10.98
C ASN A 27 6.94 6.25 11.01
N GLN A 28 7.39 5.85 12.20
CA GLN A 28 8.42 4.81 12.32
C GLN A 28 7.89 3.45 11.90
N ILE A 29 6.62 3.16 12.15
CA ILE A 29 5.96 1.92 11.74
C ILE A 29 5.79 1.91 10.21
N SER A 30 5.33 3.01 9.59
CA SER A 30 5.28 3.15 8.13
C SER A 30 6.67 2.99 7.48
N THR A 31 7.72 3.55 8.12
CA THR A 31 9.10 3.35 7.65
C THR A 31 9.54 1.89 7.76
N ALA A 32 9.15 1.19 8.81
CA ALA A 32 9.41 -0.25 8.94
C ALA A 32 8.69 -1.05 7.86
N SER A 33 7.41 -0.73 7.58
CA SER A 33 6.65 -1.32 6.46
C SER A 33 7.41 -1.14 5.13
N LEU A 34 7.91 0.06 4.84
CA LEU A 34 8.72 0.32 3.65
C LEU A 34 9.96 -0.59 3.59
N VAL A 35 10.73 -0.69 4.67
CA VAL A 35 11.95 -1.52 4.72
C VAL A 35 11.61 -2.99 4.46
N PHE A 36 10.57 -3.52 5.11
CA PHE A 36 10.12 -4.90 4.87
C PHE A 36 9.60 -5.09 3.44
N GLY A 37 8.85 -4.13 2.89
CA GLY A 37 8.36 -4.17 1.52
C GLY A 37 9.49 -4.18 0.48
N LEU A 38 10.52 -3.35 0.67
CA LEU A 38 11.70 -3.32 -0.19
C LEU A 38 12.53 -4.61 -0.08
N ALA A 39 12.71 -5.13 1.14
CA ALA A 39 13.37 -6.43 1.34
C ALA A 39 12.57 -7.56 0.66
N GLY A 40 11.27 -7.58 0.82
CA GLY A 40 10.39 -8.54 0.15
C GLY A 40 10.51 -8.48 -1.37
N SER A 41 10.50 -7.29 -1.94
CA SER A 41 10.68 -7.06 -3.38
C SER A 41 12.06 -7.53 -3.87
N PHE A 42 13.11 -7.27 -3.10
CA PHE A 42 14.46 -7.76 -3.41
C PHE A 42 14.48 -9.28 -3.49
N TYR A 43 13.92 -9.98 -2.51
CA TYR A 43 13.87 -11.45 -2.52
C TYR A 43 12.97 -11.99 -3.65
N LEU A 44 11.86 -11.34 -3.97
CA LEU A 44 10.98 -11.72 -5.09
C LEU A 44 11.63 -11.53 -6.48
N SER A 45 12.62 -10.64 -6.59
CA SER A 45 13.36 -10.44 -7.84
C SER A 45 14.36 -11.55 -8.15
N ARG A 46 14.60 -12.46 -7.19
CA ARG A 46 15.54 -13.58 -7.37
C ARG A 46 14.83 -14.79 -7.94
N ASP A 47 15.58 -15.66 -8.56
CA ASP A 47 15.07 -16.85 -9.27
C ASP A 47 14.93 -18.09 -8.36
N SER A 48 15.46 -18.06 -7.13
CA SER A 48 15.36 -19.16 -6.17
C SER A 48 13.97 -19.28 -5.56
N PHE A 49 13.45 -20.50 -5.46
CA PHE A 49 12.19 -20.78 -4.76
C PHE A 49 12.23 -20.37 -3.28
N GLU A 50 13.36 -20.60 -2.62
CA GLU A 50 13.56 -20.25 -1.22
C GLU A 50 13.53 -18.73 -1.03
N ASP A 51 14.20 -17.98 -1.90
CA ASP A 51 14.18 -16.51 -1.88
C ASP A 51 12.75 -15.98 -2.04
N ARG A 52 11.95 -16.58 -2.90
CA ARG A 52 10.54 -16.17 -3.07
C ARG A 52 9.69 -16.38 -1.81
N ILE A 53 9.94 -17.48 -1.07
CA ILE A 53 9.27 -17.68 0.23
C ILE A 53 9.63 -16.56 1.19
N PHE A 54 10.93 -16.20 1.31
CA PHE A 54 11.35 -15.07 2.12
C PHE A 54 10.73 -13.76 1.64
N GLY A 55 10.68 -13.54 0.31
CA GLY A 55 10.02 -12.38 -0.27
C GLY A 55 8.55 -12.26 0.15
N CYS A 56 7.80 -13.36 0.09
CA CYS A 56 6.40 -13.39 0.54
C CYS A 56 6.26 -13.11 2.03
N LEU A 57 7.14 -13.69 2.87
CA LEU A 57 7.11 -13.46 4.32
C LEU A 57 7.40 -12.01 4.67
N PHE A 58 8.38 -11.39 4.04
CA PHE A 58 8.69 -9.97 4.21
C PHE A 58 7.53 -9.09 3.76
N PHE A 59 6.87 -9.44 2.66
CA PHE A 59 5.74 -8.68 2.15
C PHE A 59 4.52 -8.79 3.08
N ILE A 60 4.25 -9.98 3.65
CA ILE A 60 3.22 -10.15 4.69
C ILE A 60 3.53 -9.29 5.92
N ALA A 61 4.80 -9.27 6.36
CA ALA A 61 5.21 -8.41 7.47
C ALA A 61 5.02 -6.94 7.15
N ALA A 62 5.42 -6.47 5.96
CA ALA A 62 5.20 -5.11 5.49
C ALA A 62 3.72 -4.74 5.56
N TYR A 63 2.84 -5.58 5.05
CA TYR A 63 1.39 -5.36 5.05
C TYR A 63 0.78 -5.32 6.46
N ILE A 64 1.32 -6.11 7.40
CA ILE A 64 0.89 -6.06 8.80
C ILE A 64 1.30 -4.72 9.44
N PHE A 65 2.56 -4.28 9.25
CA PHE A 65 3.04 -3.01 9.78
C PHE A 65 2.30 -1.80 9.21
N ASP A 66 2.01 -1.82 7.94
CA ASP A 66 1.21 -0.83 7.25
C ASP A 66 -0.18 -0.65 7.90
N ASN A 67 -0.88 -1.74 8.14
CA ASN A 67 -2.15 -1.67 8.86
C ASN A 67 -2.02 -1.22 10.33
N CYS A 68 -0.86 -1.48 10.95
CA CYS A 68 -0.61 -1.10 12.35
C CYS A 68 -0.38 0.39 12.53
N ASP A 69 0.26 1.10 11.60
CA ASP A 69 0.63 2.50 11.78
C ASP A 69 -0.59 3.40 11.93
N GLY A 70 -1.59 3.25 11.07
CA GLY A 70 -2.86 3.96 11.17
C GLY A 70 -3.66 3.61 12.43
N GLU A 71 -3.58 2.36 12.90
CA GLU A 71 -4.23 1.94 14.15
C GLU A 71 -3.52 2.52 15.37
N VAL A 72 -2.19 2.47 15.41
CA VAL A 72 -1.37 3.08 16.47
C VAL A 72 -1.54 4.61 16.48
N ALA A 73 -1.62 5.25 15.29
CA ALA A 73 -1.90 6.68 15.18
C ALA A 73 -3.22 7.07 15.86
N ARG A 74 -4.27 6.29 15.65
CA ARG A 74 -5.58 6.50 16.29
C ARG A 74 -5.52 6.24 17.80
N LEU A 75 -4.91 5.13 18.22
CA LEU A 75 -4.85 4.73 19.64
C LEU A 75 -4.01 5.68 20.49
N LYS A 76 -2.97 6.28 19.91
CA LYS A 76 -2.11 7.26 20.59
C LYS A 76 -2.53 8.71 20.38
N ASN A 77 -3.60 8.99 19.62
CA ASN A 77 -4.01 10.33 19.20
C ASN A 77 -2.88 11.11 18.47
N LEU A 78 -2.09 10.40 17.64
CA LEU A 78 -0.97 10.94 16.86
C LEU A 78 -1.28 11.04 15.36
N SER A 79 -2.55 11.01 14.97
CA SER A 79 -2.96 11.14 13.58
C SER A 79 -2.63 12.53 13.03
N THR A 80 -1.85 12.59 11.95
CA THR A 80 -1.45 13.85 11.29
C THR A 80 -1.66 13.76 9.78
N ASN A 81 -1.86 14.91 9.11
CA ASN A 81 -1.92 14.97 7.66
C ASN A 81 -0.61 14.50 6.99
N PHE A 82 0.53 14.78 7.63
CA PHE A 82 1.82 14.31 7.15
C PHE A 82 1.93 12.78 7.23
N GLY A 83 1.52 12.17 8.37
CA GLY A 83 1.53 10.72 8.54
C GLY A 83 0.69 10.01 7.48
N ARG A 84 -0.51 10.54 7.20
CA ARG A 84 -1.39 9.99 6.15
C ARG A 84 -0.77 10.07 4.74
N LYS A 85 -0.10 11.20 4.42
CA LYS A 85 0.60 11.33 3.13
C LYS A 85 1.83 10.43 3.05
N LEU A 86 2.55 10.26 4.15
CA LEU A 86 3.70 9.35 4.24
C LEU A 86 3.25 7.90 4.02
N ASP A 87 2.19 7.48 4.68
CA ASP A 87 1.55 6.17 4.53
C ASP A 87 1.19 5.88 3.06
N SER A 88 0.40 6.76 2.43
CA SER A 88 0.07 6.64 1.01
C SER A 88 1.30 6.61 0.08
N PHE A 89 2.35 7.35 0.42
CA PHE A 89 3.60 7.37 -0.33
C PHE A 89 4.38 6.05 -0.19
N VAL A 90 4.44 5.51 1.03
CA VAL A 90 5.06 4.21 1.31
C VAL A 90 4.34 3.11 0.56
N ASP A 91 3.03 3.08 0.63
CA ASP A 91 2.16 2.15 -0.08
C ASP A 91 2.44 2.17 -1.59
N TRP A 92 2.46 3.36 -2.19
CA TRP A 92 2.77 3.50 -3.60
C TRP A 92 4.13 2.94 -3.98
N ILE A 93 5.19 3.25 -3.22
CA ILE A 93 6.55 2.75 -3.47
C ILE A 93 6.60 1.24 -3.35
N VAL A 94 6.08 0.69 -2.25
CA VAL A 94 6.12 -0.75 -1.97
C VAL A 94 5.40 -1.53 -3.06
N HIS A 95 4.19 -1.12 -3.44
CA HIS A 95 3.42 -1.81 -4.49
C HIS A 95 4.07 -1.69 -5.87
N THR A 96 4.59 -0.50 -6.23
CA THR A 96 5.25 -0.28 -7.53
C THR A 96 6.50 -1.16 -7.66
N ILE A 97 7.35 -1.19 -6.63
CA ILE A 97 8.58 -1.99 -6.62
C ILE A 97 8.25 -3.48 -6.55
N PHE A 98 7.23 -3.87 -5.78
CA PHE A 98 6.76 -5.25 -5.71
C PHE A 98 6.39 -5.81 -7.08
N PHE A 99 5.54 -5.13 -7.83
CA PHE A 99 5.14 -5.60 -9.15
C PHE A 99 6.29 -5.65 -10.15
N ALA A 100 7.18 -4.65 -10.13
CA ALA A 100 8.37 -4.63 -10.97
C ALA A 100 9.33 -5.80 -10.63
N ALA A 101 9.58 -6.03 -9.33
CA ALA A 101 10.44 -7.11 -8.85
C ALA A 101 9.87 -8.50 -9.17
N LEU A 102 8.57 -8.69 -8.95
CA LEU A 102 7.87 -9.94 -9.28
C LEU A 102 7.93 -10.22 -10.78
N GLY A 103 7.62 -9.21 -11.61
CA GLY A 103 7.71 -9.34 -13.06
C GLY A 103 9.13 -9.65 -13.53
N TYR A 104 10.14 -9.03 -12.93
CA TYR A 104 11.54 -9.31 -13.21
C TYR A 104 11.93 -10.73 -12.81
N GLY A 105 11.62 -11.18 -11.60
CA GLY A 105 11.94 -12.53 -11.12
C GLY A 105 11.33 -13.63 -11.99
N ILE A 106 10.06 -13.49 -12.39
CA ILE A 106 9.39 -14.43 -13.28
C ILE A 106 9.98 -14.38 -14.69
N ALA A 107 10.36 -13.20 -15.18
CA ALA A 107 11.01 -13.06 -16.49
C ALA A 107 12.35 -13.77 -16.54
N GLN A 108 13.14 -13.74 -15.47
CA GLN A 108 14.41 -14.47 -15.37
C GLN A 108 14.19 -15.99 -15.38
N GLU A 109 13.21 -16.47 -14.62
CA GLU A 109 12.91 -17.91 -14.55
C GLU A 109 12.38 -18.46 -15.88
N THR A 110 11.42 -17.75 -16.48
CA THR A 110 10.75 -18.22 -17.71
C THR A 110 11.48 -17.85 -18.99
N GLN A 111 12.54 -17.03 -18.90
CA GLN A 111 13.25 -16.43 -20.05
C GLN A 111 12.30 -15.66 -21.00
N ALA A 112 11.19 -15.15 -20.46
CA ALA A 112 10.15 -14.46 -21.20
C ALA A 112 9.96 -13.02 -20.69
N ASN A 113 10.43 -12.03 -21.44
CA ASN A 113 10.39 -10.61 -21.06
C ASN A 113 8.95 -10.05 -20.91
N ILE A 114 7.94 -10.77 -21.37
CA ILE A 114 6.54 -10.35 -21.21
C ILE A 114 6.19 -10.14 -19.75
N TRP A 115 6.71 -10.94 -18.83
CA TRP A 115 6.44 -10.83 -17.41
C TRP A 115 7.01 -9.54 -16.80
N LEU A 116 8.20 -9.14 -17.26
CA LEU A 116 8.76 -7.85 -16.86
C LEU A 116 7.86 -6.69 -17.29
N TRP A 117 7.39 -6.68 -18.54
CA TRP A 117 6.51 -5.65 -19.04
C TRP A 117 5.16 -5.62 -18.31
N LEU A 118 4.60 -6.78 -17.98
CA LEU A 118 3.37 -6.86 -17.19
C LEU A 118 3.57 -6.33 -15.77
N GLY A 119 4.69 -6.64 -15.13
CA GLY A 119 5.03 -6.10 -13.82
C GLY A 119 5.20 -4.57 -13.83
N LEU A 120 5.92 -4.03 -14.82
CA LEU A 120 6.07 -2.59 -15.00
C LEU A 120 4.74 -1.90 -15.28
N LEU A 121 3.88 -2.49 -16.10
CA LEU A 121 2.54 -1.97 -16.40
C LEU A 121 1.66 -1.94 -15.14
N ALA A 122 1.73 -2.98 -14.31
CA ALA A 122 1.01 -3.02 -13.03
C ALA A 122 1.49 -1.93 -12.06
N GLY A 123 2.82 -1.75 -11.94
CA GLY A 123 3.41 -0.66 -11.14
C GLY A 123 3.02 0.73 -11.65
N PHE A 124 2.96 0.89 -12.98
CA PHE A 124 2.49 2.14 -13.60
C PHE A 124 1.01 2.42 -13.28
N GLY A 125 0.15 1.39 -13.28
CA GLY A 125 -1.23 1.50 -12.82
C GLY A 125 -1.33 1.99 -11.38
N GLY A 126 -0.50 1.45 -10.49
CA GLY A 126 -0.36 1.93 -9.10
C GLY A 126 0.06 3.40 -9.00
N THR A 127 0.97 3.84 -9.89
CA THR A 127 1.39 5.25 -9.97
C THR A 127 0.26 6.18 -10.40
N ILE A 128 -0.58 5.75 -11.35
CA ILE A 128 -1.77 6.50 -11.75
C ILE A 128 -2.73 6.63 -10.57
N ASN A 129 -3.00 5.53 -9.87
CA ASN A 129 -3.89 5.54 -8.70
C ASN A 129 -3.38 6.49 -7.60
N TYR A 130 -2.09 6.44 -7.28
CA TYR A 130 -1.48 7.35 -6.31
C TYR A 130 -1.58 8.82 -6.73
N SER A 131 -1.30 9.11 -8.01
CA SER A 131 -1.38 10.47 -8.56
C SER A 131 -2.82 11.02 -8.53
N LEU A 132 -3.80 10.18 -8.84
CA LEU A 132 -5.22 10.53 -8.72
C LEU A 132 -5.61 10.79 -7.26
N GLY A 133 -5.12 9.96 -6.34
CA GLY A 133 -5.33 10.16 -4.90
C GLY A 133 -4.84 11.53 -4.43
N ILE A 134 -3.64 11.95 -4.85
CA ILE A 134 -3.09 13.27 -4.51
C ILE A 134 -3.95 14.40 -5.11
N LEU A 135 -4.40 14.27 -6.36
CA LEU A 135 -5.22 15.27 -7.04
C LEU A 135 -6.60 15.42 -6.39
N LEU A 136 -7.15 14.33 -5.88
CA LEU A 136 -8.47 14.31 -5.23
C LEU A 136 -8.42 14.68 -3.74
N ASP A 137 -7.25 14.62 -3.11
CA ASP A 137 -7.05 15.07 -1.71
C ASP A 137 -6.94 16.61 -1.60
N ASP A 138 -7.04 17.34 -2.73
CA ASP A 138 -7.19 18.80 -2.72
C ASP A 138 -8.53 19.15 -2.07
N PRO A 139 -8.55 20.00 -0.99
CA PRO A 139 -9.77 20.38 -0.28
C PRO A 139 -10.84 21.02 -1.18
N LYS A 140 -10.42 21.65 -2.27
CA LYS A 140 -11.33 22.25 -3.27
C LYS A 140 -12.00 21.18 -4.12
N ALA A 141 -11.23 20.21 -4.63
CA ALA A 141 -11.75 19.09 -5.41
C ALA A 141 -12.67 18.19 -4.57
N SER A 142 -12.35 17.98 -3.29
CA SER A 142 -13.18 17.20 -2.36
C SER A 142 -14.51 17.89 -2.05
N GLN A 143 -14.56 19.23 -2.02
CA GLN A 143 -15.77 20.00 -1.81
C GLN A 143 -16.67 20.02 -3.06
N GLU A 144 -16.09 20.16 -4.24
CA GLU A 144 -16.82 20.09 -5.51
C GLU A 144 -17.43 18.70 -5.75
N LEU A 145 -16.74 17.63 -5.35
CA LEU A 145 -17.25 16.24 -5.44
C LEU A 145 -18.31 15.92 -4.38
N SER A 146 -18.27 16.56 -3.21
CA SER A 146 -19.29 16.42 -2.15
C SER A 146 -20.61 17.12 -2.53
N ASP A 147 -20.54 18.18 -3.32
CA ASP A 147 -21.71 18.92 -3.79
C ASP A 147 -22.30 18.34 -5.10
N ALA A 148 -21.54 17.47 -5.81
CA ALA A 148 -22.02 16.74 -6.98
C ALA A 148 -22.88 15.56 -6.55
N SER A 149 -24.19 15.75 -6.61
CA SER A 149 -25.19 14.69 -6.46
C SER A 149 -25.01 13.63 -7.53
N GLN A 150 -24.74 12.40 -7.14
CA GLN A 150 -24.68 11.15 -7.92
C GLN A 150 -23.83 11.16 -9.22
N PRO A 151 -23.01 10.15 -9.44
CA PRO A 151 -22.12 10.09 -10.60
C PRO A 151 -22.93 10.01 -11.90
N GLU A 152 -22.97 11.10 -12.65
CA GLU A 152 -23.65 11.17 -13.96
C GLU A 152 -22.74 10.71 -15.11
N THR A 153 -21.44 10.64 -14.88
CA THR A 153 -20.45 10.32 -15.91
C THR A 153 -19.55 9.16 -15.49
N LEU A 154 -19.03 8.41 -16.48
CA LEU A 154 -18.07 7.32 -16.25
C LEU A 154 -16.85 7.80 -15.41
N LYS A 155 -16.43 9.06 -15.57
CA LYS A 155 -15.37 9.69 -14.76
C LYS A 155 -15.76 9.76 -13.30
N ASP A 156 -16.97 10.17 -13.00
CA ASP A 156 -17.48 10.31 -11.63
C ASP A 156 -17.60 8.94 -10.96
N TYR A 157 -17.97 7.91 -11.74
CA TYR A 157 -18.01 6.54 -11.26
C TYR A 157 -16.61 5.98 -10.96
N ILE A 158 -15.62 6.25 -11.82
CA ILE A 158 -14.24 5.87 -11.60
C ILE A 158 -13.71 6.54 -10.33
N VAL A 159 -13.92 7.85 -10.18
CA VAL A 159 -13.52 8.61 -9.00
C VAL A 159 -14.21 8.08 -7.73
N PHE A 160 -15.49 7.78 -7.80
CA PHE A 160 -16.25 7.19 -6.69
C PHE A 160 -15.67 5.83 -6.27
N VAL A 161 -15.40 4.94 -7.21
CA VAL A 161 -14.83 3.61 -6.94
C VAL A 161 -13.43 3.71 -6.33
N PHE A 162 -12.57 4.61 -6.83
CA PHE A 162 -11.23 4.80 -6.30
C PHE A 162 -11.20 5.56 -4.95
N ARG A 163 -12.27 6.25 -4.59
CA ARG A 163 -12.39 6.92 -3.28
C ARG A 163 -12.84 5.96 -2.18
N GLU A 164 -13.58 4.92 -2.52
CA GLU A 164 -14.10 3.93 -1.56
C GLU A 164 -13.19 2.69 -1.40
N LEU A 165 -12.18 2.52 -2.27
CA LEU A 165 -11.12 1.52 -2.15
C LEU A 165 -9.97 2.04 -1.30
#